data_87cc3815c9dadf4ca766b241645ce30a
#
_entry.id   87cc3815c9dadf4ca766b241645ce30a
#
_cell.length_a   1.000
_cell.length_b   1.000
_cell.length_c   1.000
_cell.angle_alpha   90.00
_cell.angle_beta   90.00
_cell.angle_gamma   90.00
#
_symmetry.space_group_name_H-M   'P 1'
#
loop_
_entity.id
_entity.type
_entity.pdbx_description
1 polymer ?
#
loop_
_entity_poly.entity_id
_entity_poly.type
_entity_poly.pdbx_seq_one_letter_code
_entity_poly.pdbx_strand_id
1 'polypeptide(L)'
;LHTYLYVREDQLALFGFSSIQELETFQILLGISGIGPKAALSVLSTMSVEDLYYAVFSEDAKSIAKTPGIGPKGAKRMIIELKDKLNLEDLESVSGAEEAAPQSSSTEGDSIADTVQALVALGYSNGEAYRAVHSVPEAEKLDAEQLLKEALKKVLTFL
;
A
#
# COMPACT_ATOMS: atom_id res chain seq x y z
N LEU A 1 7.60 -18.17 5.42
CA LEU A 1 6.16 -18.04 5.32
C LEU A 1 5.62 -17.33 6.55
N HIS A 2 4.88 -16.24 6.35
CA HIS A 2 4.26 -15.47 7.43
C HIS A 2 2.81 -15.94 7.57
N THR A 3 2.34 -16.18 8.80
CA THR A 3 1.05 -16.79 9.02
C THR A 3 0.16 -15.95 9.92
N TYR A 4 -1.13 -15.95 9.63
CA TYR A 4 -2.17 -15.33 10.44
C TYR A 4 -3.20 -16.36 10.89
N LEU A 5 -3.38 -16.49 12.21
CA LEU A 5 -4.39 -17.35 12.78
C LEU A 5 -5.68 -16.57 13.00
N TYR A 6 -6.71 -16.92 12.24
CA TYR A 6 -8.04 -16.33 12.36
C TYR A 6 -8.90 -17.20 13.27
N VAL A 7 -9.33 -16.62 14.38
CA VAL A 7 -10.15 -17.32 15.39
C VAL A 7 -11.50 -16.62 15.53
N ARG A 8 -12.57 -17.37 15.37
CA ARG A 8 -13.94 -17.00 15.71
C ARG A 8 -14.57 -18.11 16.55
N GLU A 9 -15.74 -17.84 17.15
CA GLU A 9 -16.43 -18.82 18.01
C GLU A 9 -16.68 -20.17 17.32
N ASP A 10 -16.94 -20.14 16.02
CA ASP A 10 -17.30 -21.29 15.18
C ASP A 10 -16.24 -21.62 14.10
N GLN A 11 -15.14 -20.88 14.01
CA GLN A 11 -14.18 -21.05 12.93
C GLN A 11 -12.74 -20.79 13.39
N LEU A 12 -11.87 -21.75 13.06
CA LEU A 12 -10.42 -21.62 13.16
C LEU A 12 -9.81 -21.77 11.76
N ALA A 13 -9.09 -20.78 11.29
CA ALA A 13 -8.43 -20.81 9.98
C ALA A 13 -7.04 -20.23 10.05
N LEU A 14 -6.09 -20.85 9.34
CA LEU A 14 -4.72 -20.35 9.21
C LEU A 14 -4.48 -19.85 7.77
N PHE A 15 -4.03 -18.61 7.64
CA PHE A 15 -3.67 -17.98 6.38
C PHE A 15 -2.16 -17.80 6.31
N GLY A 16 -1.55 -18.06 5.14
CA GLY A 16 -0.11 -17.95 4.92
C GLY A 16 0.20 -16.96 3.80
N PHE A 17 1.27 -16.18 4.00
CA PHE A 17 1.70 -15.11 3.10
C PHE A 17 3.18 -15.25 2.79
N SER A 18 3.60 -14.83 1.60
CA SER A 18 4.99 -14.87 1.15
C SER A 18 5.83 -13.77 1.79
N SER A 19 5.23 -12.62 2.06
CA SER A 19 5.89 -11.45 2.67
C SER A 19 5.17 -10.95 3.93
N ILE A 20 5.88 -10.14 4.72
CA ILE A 20 5.31 -9.44 5.88
C ILE A 20 4.29 -8.40 5.38
N GLN A 21 4.58 -7.70 4.30
CA GLN A 21 3.69 -6.69 3.72
C GLN A 21 2.33 -7.27 3.33
N GLU A 22 2.30 -8.47 2.73
CA GLU A 22 1.03 -9.15 2.43
C GLU A 22 0.24 -9.48 3.70
N LEU A 23 0.93 -9.94 4.76
CA LEU A 23 0.30 -10.23 6.04
C LEU A 23 -0.30 -8.97 6.69
N GLU A 24 0.45 -7.88 6.74
CA GLU A 24 0.01 -6.60 7.30
C GLU A 24 -1.18 -6.04 6.52
N THR A 25 -1.08 -6.04 5.19
CA THR A 25 -2.17 -5.61 4.30
C THR A 25 -3.42 -6.47 4.49
N PHE A 26 -3.26 -7.79 4.66
CA PHE A 26 -4.38 -8.68 4.97
C PHE A 26 -5.07 -8.30 6.28
N GLN A 27 -4.30 -7.99 7.33
CA GLN A 27 -4.86 -7.55 8.62
C GLN A 27 -5.60 -6.22 8.51
N ILE A 28 -5.05 -5.26 7.76
CA ILE A 28 -5.70 -3.97 7.48
C ILE A 28 -7.03 -4.20 6.74
N LEU A 29 -7.03 -5.06 5.73
CA LEU A 29 -8.23 -5.42 4.96
C LEU A 29 -9.32 -6.06 5.83
N LEU A 30 -8.94 -6.93 6.77
CA LEU A 30 -9.89 -7.53 7.73
C LEU A 30 -10.56 -6.49 8.64
N GLY A 31 -9.92 -5.36 8.88
CA GLY A 31 -10.47 -4.25 9.64
C GLY A 31 -11.49 -3.40 8.86
N ILE A 32 -11.70 -3.68 7.56
CA ILE A 32 -12.66 -2.97 6.71
C ILE A 32 -14.03 -3.62 6.85
N SER A 33 -15.04 -2.81 7.09
CA SER A 33 -16.41 -3.30 7.23
C SER A 33 -16.91 -3.99 5.95
N GLY A 34 -17.33 -5.24 6.10
CA GLY A 34 -17.83 -6.07 5.00
C GLY A 34 -16.73 -6.81 4.21
N ILE A 35 -15.47 -6.71 4.62
CA ILE A 35 -14.36 -7.49 4.07
C ILE A 35 -14.02 -8.61 5.05
N GLY A 36 -14.35 -9.84 4.68
CA GLY A 36 -13.95 -11.03 5.44
C GLY A 36 -12.64 -11.63 4.91
N PRO A 37 -12.13 -12.70 5.56
CA PRO A 37 -10.86 -13.32 5.18
C PRO A 37 -10.80 -13.78 3.73
N LYS A 38 -11.90 -14.32 3.21
CA LYS A 38 -11.97 -14.76 1.80
C LYS A 38 -11.84 -13.59 0.82
N ALA A 39 -12.51 -12.48 1.10
CA ALA A 39 -12.44 -11.28 0.26
C ALA A 39 -11.06 -10.63 0.34
N ALA A 40 -10.48 -10.50 1.55
CA ALA A 40 -9.13 -9.98 1.75
C ALA A 40 -8.08 -10.82 1.01
N LEU A 41 -8.15 -12.16 1.12
CA LEU A 41 -7.27 -13.06 0.39
C LEU A 41 -7.45 -12.96 -1.13
N SER A 42 -8.70 -12.80 -1.59
CA SER A 42 -9.01 -12.62 -3.02
C SER A 42 -8.38 -11.35 -3.58
N VAL A 43 -8.36 -10.25 -2.81
CA VAL A 43 -7.67 -9.00 -3.21
C VAL A 43 -6.19 -9.26 -3.42
N LEU A 44 -5.50 -9.79 -2.42
CA LEU A 44 -4.06 -10.06 -2.46
C LEU A 44 -3.67 -11.14 -3.48
N SER A 45 -4.61 -11.98 -3.90
CA SER A 45 -4.40 -12.95 -4.99
C SER A 45 -4.62 -12.36 -6.38
N THR A 46 -5.32 -11.23 -6.48
CA THR A 46 -5.68 -10.61 -7.76
C THR A 46 -4.73 -9.47 -8.13
N MET A 47 -4.18 -8.78 -7.14
CA MET A 47 -3.27 -7.66 -7.32
C MET A 47 -2.19 -7.66 -6.25
N SER A 48 -1.03 -7.08 -6.56
CA SER A 48 0.05 -6.86 -5.59
C SER A 48 -0.36 -5.84 -4.52
N VAL A 49 0.41 -5.78 -3.42
CA VAL A 49 0.20 -4.78 -2.36
C VAL A 49 0.36 -3.37 -2.93
N GLU A 50 1.38 -3.19 -3.77
CA GLU A 50 1.68 -1.92 -4.45
C GLU A 50 0.54 -1.49 -5.37
N ASP A 51 0.01 -2.41 -6.19
CA ASP A 51 -1.12 -2.14 -7.08
C ASP A 51 -2.38 -1.77 -6.29
N LEU A 52 -2.61 -2.44 -5.16
CA LEU A 52 -3.73 -2.13 -4.27
C LEU A 52 -3.61 -0.72 -3.72
N TYR A 53 -2.45 -0.34 -3.19
CA TYR A 53 -2.23 1.00 -2.67
C TYR A 53 -2.32 2.06 -3.76
N TYR A 54 -1.75 1.80 -4.94
CA TYR A 54 -1.92 2.68 -6.08
C TYR A 54 -3.39 2.87 -6.45
N ALA A 55 -4.17 1.80 -6.54
CA ALA A 55 -5.60 1.85 -6.83
C ALA A 55 -6.38 2.64 -5.76
N VAL A 56 -5.98 2.52 -4.49
CA VAL A 56 -6.59 3.27 -3.38
C VAL A 56 -6.28 4.76 -3.49
N PHE A 57 -5.03 5.14 -3.73
CA PHE A 57 -4.63 6.55 -3.81
C PHE A 57 -5.11 7.23 -5.10
N SER A 58 -5.18 6.48 -6.22
CA SER A 58 -5.75 6.98 -7.49
C SER A 58 -7.28 6.90 -7.55
N GLU A 59 -7.92 6.37 -6.49
CA GLU A 59 -9.38 6.15 -6.41
C GLU A 59 -9.93 5.23 -7.52
N ASP A 60 -9.11 4.30 -8.00
CA ASP A 60 -9.49 3.35 -9.05
C ASP A 60 -10.31 2.18 -8.49
N ALA A 61 -11.56 2.48 -8.15
CA ALA A 61 -12.51 1.46 -7.71
C ALA A 61 -12.77 0.37 -8.78
N LYS A 62 -12.53 0.66 -10.07
CA LYS A 62 -12.76 -0.31 -11.14
C LYS A 62 -11.75 -1.45 -11.11
N SER A 63 -10.49 -1.14 -10.84
CA SER A 63 -9.43 -2.15 -10.70
C SER A 63 -9.69 -3.05 -9.50
N ILE A 64 -10.06 -2.48 -8.35
CA ILE A 64 -10.40 -3.25 -7.15
C ILE A 64 -11.67 -4.10 -7.37
N ALA A 65 -12.67 -3.59 -8.08
CA ALA A 65 -13.91 -4.30 -8.38
C ALA A 65 -13.75 -5.48 -9.36
N LYS A 66 -12.58 -5.65 -9.98
CA LYS A 66 -12.24 -6.87 -10.75
C LYS A 66 -11.98 -8.08 -9.85
N THR A 67 -11.74 -7.83 -8.56
CA THR A 67 -11.50 -8.89 -7.58
C THR A 67 -12.77 -9.71 -7.36
N PRO A 68 -12.72 -11.05 -7.48
CA PRO A 68 -13.87 -11.90 -7.20
C PRO A 68 -14.42 -11.68 -5.79
N GLY A 69 -15.72 -11.47 -5.68
CA GLY A 69 -16.40 -11.21 -4.40
C GLY A 69 -16.41 -9.75 -3.95
N ILE A 70 -15.81 -8.82 -4.71
CA ILE A 70 -15.85 -7.40 -4.43
C ILE A 70 -16.60 -6.68 -5.55
N GLY A 71 -17.77 -6.15 -5.22
CA GLY A 71 -18.55 -5.34 -6.16
C GLY A 71 -18.13 -3.87 -6.17
N PRO A 72 -18.66 -3.05 -7.11
CA PRO A 72 -18.30 -1.63 -7.21
C PRO A 72 -18.54 -0.82 -5.94
N LYS A 73 -19.59 -1.14 -5.17
CA LYS A 73 -19.88 -0.50 -3.87
C LYS A 73 -18.85 -0.88 -2.81
N GLY A 74 -18.46 -2.16 -2.77
CA GLY A 74 -17.42 -2.67 -1.87
C GLY A 74 -16.06 -2.06 -2.16
N ALA A 75 -15.70 -1.95 -3.44
CA ALA A 75 -14.45 -1.33 -3.87
C ALA A 75 -14.35 0.16 -3.47
N LYS A 76 -15.41 0.94 -3.67
CA LYS A 76 -15.44 2.35 -3.25
C LYS A 76 -15.31 2.49 -1.72
N ARG A 77 -16.01 1.63 -0.97
CA ARG A 77 -15.93 1.64 0.49
C ARG A 77 -14.53 1.27 0.96
N MET A 78 -13.94 0.25 0.35
CA MET A 78 -12.57 -0.18 0.64
C MET A 78 -11.57 0.97 0.44
N ILE A 79 -11.68 1.74 -0.65
CA ILE A 79 -10.84 2.91 -0.90
C ILE A 79 -10.95 3.92 0.24
N ILE A 80 -12.17 4.28 0.65
CA ILE A 80 -12.37 5.28 1.70
C ILE A 80 -11.76 4.80 3.02
N GLU A 81 -12.10 3.59 3.45
CA GLU A 81 -11.64 3.04 4.73
C GLU A 81 -10.13 2.77 4.74
N LEU A 82 -9.53 2.35 3.61
CA LEU A 82 -8.07 2.19 3.49
C LEU A 82 -7.34 3.53 3.54
N LYS A 83 -7.83 4.55 2.83
CA LYS A 83 -7.24 5.90 2.92
C LYS A 83 -7.21 6.42 4.34
N ASP A 84 -8.31 6.26 5.07
CA ASP A 84 -8.40 6.72 6.46
C ASP A 84 -7.40 5.98 7.35
N LYS A 85 -7.27 4.66 7.20
CA LYS A 85 -6.32 3.85 7.98
C LYS A 85 -4.86 4.18 7.65
N LEU A 86 -4.53 4.30 6.37
CA LEU A 86 -3.18 4.63 5.93
C LEU A 86 -2.76 6.04 6.38
N ASN A 87 -3.68 7.01 6.36
CA ASN A 87 -3.42 8.36 6.88
C ASN A 87 -3.21 8.36 8.40
N LEU A 88 -3.89 7.47 9.14
CA LEU A 88 -3.70 7.35 10.59
C LEU A 88 -2.35 6.73 10.95
N GLU A 89 -1.89 5.71 10.21
CA GLU A 89 -0.56 5.10 10.38
C GLU A 89 0.56 6.12 10.11
N ASP A 90 0.38 7.00 9.11
CA ASP A 90 1.30 8.12 8.87
C ASP A 90 1.36 9.11 10.04
N LEU A 91 0.23 9.43 10.65
CA LEU A 91 0.16 10.33 11.80
C LEU A 91 0.80 9.72 13.06
N GLU A 92 0.63 8.42 13.27
CA GLU A 92 1.24 7.70 14.39
C GLU A 92 2.77 7.55 14.21
N SER A 93 3.24 7.32 12.98
CA SER A 93 4.67 7.25 12.69
C SER A 93 5.38 8.61 12.85
N VAL A 94 4.70 9.72 12.59
CA VAL A 94 5.24 11.08 12.84
C VAL A 94 5.27 11.42 14.34
N SER A 95 4.37 10.85 15.14
CA SER A 95 4.32 11.08 16.59
C SER A 95 5.32 10.22 17.39
N GLY A 96 5.87 9.18 16.78
CA GLY A 96 6.77 8.21 17.40
C GLY A 96 8.23 8.28 16.95
N ALA A 97 8.63 9.28 16.17
CA ALA A 97 9.98 9.39 15.65
C ALA A 97 10.97 9.99 16.67
N GLU A 98 11.37 9.21 17.67
CA GLU A 98 12.70 9.26 18.24
C GLU A 98 13.48 8.01 17.81
N GLU A 99 14.52 8.26 16.98
CA GLU A 99 15.65 7.40 16.67
C GLU A 99 15.40 6.02 16.03
N ALA A 100 15.41 5.99 14.69
CA ALA A 100 16.02 4.88 13.97
C ALA A 100 16.76 5.39 12.73
N ALA A 101 18.08 5.25 12.78
CA ALA A 101 18.98 5.58 11.68
C ALA A 101 18.73 4.67 10.46
N PRO A 102 19.02 5.14 9.23
CA PRO A 102 18.80 4.37 8.01
C PRO A 102 19.80 3.22 7.94
N GLN A 103 19.34 1.98 8.01
CA GLN A 103 20.15 0.84 7.60
C GLN A 103 19.92 0.56 6.12
N SER A 104 20.91 0.90 5.34
CA SER A 104 21.06 0.55 3.94
C SER A 104 21.21 -0.96 3.77
N SER A 105 20.27 -1.59 3.09
CA SER A 105 20.48 -2.87 2.43
C SER A 105 19.79 -2.87 1.07
N SER A 106 20.61 -2.71 0.05
CA SER A 106 20.25 -2.66 -1.36
C SER A 106 19.77 -4.02 -1.87
N THR A 107 18.52 -4.07 -2.32
CA THR A 107 18.04 -5.08 -3.28
C THR A 107 17.03 -4.41 -4.22
N GLU A 108 17.00 -4.82 -5.48
CA GLU A 108 16.36 -4.15 -6.64
C GLU A 108 14.83 -3.89 -6.56
N GLY A 109 14.20 -4.10 -5.41
CA GLY A 109 12.81 -3.72 -5.12
C GLY A 109 12.65 -2.49 -4.20
N ASP A 110 13.76 -1.97 -3.65
CA ASP A 110 13.76 -0.91 -2.63
C ASP A 110 13.69 0.51 -3.22
N SER A 111 14.07 0.72 -4.49
CA SER A 111 14.20 2.08 -5.04
C SER A 111 12.86 2.82 -5.13
N ILE A 112 11.75 2.13 -5.33
CA ILE A 112 10.40 2.72 -5.35
C ILE A 112 10.00 3.11 -3.92
N ALA A 113 10.15 2.22 -2.95
CA ALA A 113 9.81 2.48 -1.56
C ALA A 113 10.68 3.61 -0.96
N ASP A 114 11.98 3.57 -1.21
CA ASP A 114 12.93 4.61 -0.79
C ASP A 114 12.59 5.97 -1.40
N THR A 115 12.17 5.99 -2.67
CA THR A 115 11.77 7.23 -3.35
C THR A 115 10.47 7.79 -2.79
N VAL A 116 9.49 6.95 -2.47
CA VAL A 116 8.25 7.37 -1.81
C VAL A 116 8.55 7.96 -0.44
N GLN A 117 9.38 7.30 0.38
CA GLN A 117 9.79 7.80 1.68
C GLN A 117 10.55 9.14 1.58
N ALA A 118 11.43 9.28 0.58
CA ALA A 118 12.14 10.53 0.35
C ALA A 118 11.19 11.69 0.00
N LEU A 119 10.17 11.44 -0.82
CA LEU A 119 9.15 12.45 -1.14
C LEU A 119 8.31 12.82 0.08
N VAL A 120 7.95 11.86 0.91
CA VAL A 120 7.23 12.10 2.17
C VAL A 120 8.11 12.92 3.13
N ALA A 121 9.40 12.63 3.24
CA ALA A 121 10.34 13.41 4.03
C ALA A 121 10.50 14.85 3.52
N LEU A 122 10.26 15.10 2.21
CA LEU A 122 10.21 16.43 1.61
C LEU A 122 8.87 17.16 1.85
N GLY A 123 7.91 16.52 2.55
CA GLY A 123 6.66 17.13 2.96
C GLY A 123 5.46 16.85 2.03
N TYR A 124 5.61 15.96 1.05
CA TYR A 124 4.49 15.51 0.23
C TYR A 124 3.69 14.43 0.97
N SER A 125 2.38 14.38 0.74
CA SER A 125 1.57 13.29 1.29
C SER A 125 1.94 11.95 0.66
N ASN A 126 1.73 10.84 1.37
CA ASN A 126 1.96 9.49 0.84
C ASN A 126 1.25 9.26 -0.49
N GLY A 127 0.01 9.75 -0.63
CA GLY A 127 -0.75 9.62 -1.87
C GLY A 127 -0.14 10.39 -3.06
N GLU A 128 0.42 11.58 -2.82
CA GLU A 128 1.11 12.35 -3.85
C GLU A 128 2.43 11.70 -4.23
N ALA A 129 3.20 11.27 -3.24
CA ALA A 129 4.46 10.57 -3.44
C ALA A 129 4.26 9.28 -4.26
N TYR A 130 3.30 8.46 -3.87
CA TYR A 130 2.96 7.22 -4.57
C TYR A 130 2.53 7.46 -6.02
N ARG A 131 1.62 8.41 -6.25
CA ARG A 131 1.20 8.78 -7.61
C ARG A 131 2.34 9.31 -8.46
N ALA A 132 3.20 10.13 -7.90
CA ALA A 132 4.34 10.69 -8.61
C ALA A 132 5.31 9.60 -9.07
N VAL A 133 5.70 8.70 -8.18
CA VAL A 133 6.62 7.60 -8.48
C VAL A 133 6.05 6.65 -9.53
N HIS A 134 4.81 6.21 -9.38
CA HIS A 134 4.15 5.32 -10.34
C HIS A 134 3.78 5.99 -11.68
N SER A 135 3.80 7.31 -11.76
CA SER A 135 3.62 8.03 -13.03
C SER A 135 4.91 8.16 -13.86
N VAL A 136 6.05 7.75 -13.29
CA VAL A 136 7.33 7.72 -14.00
C VAL A 136 7.41 6.49 -14.89
N PRO A 137 7.60 6.63 -16.21
CA PRO A 137 7.78 5.49 -17.10
C PRO A 137 9.03 4.70 -16.70
N GLU A 138 8.91 3.38 -16.69
CA GLU A 138 10.02 2.46 -16.36
C GLU A 138 10.64 2.69 -14.97
N ALA A 139 9.84 3.10 -13.98
CA ALA A 139 10.28 3.36 -12.60
C ALA A 139 11.11 2.22 -12.00
N GLU A 140 10.79 0.98 -12.35
CA GLU A 140 11.50 -0.24 -11.88
C GLU A 140 12.95 -0.36 -12.41
N LYS A 141 13.29 0.38 -13.48
CA LYS A 141 14.64 0.33 -14.09
C LYS A 141 15.53 1.49 -13.64
N LEU A 142 14.97 2.45 -12.91
CA LEU A 142 15.68 3.63 -12.44
C LEU A 142 16.21 3.39 -11.03
N ASP A 143 17.39 3.93 -10.75
CA ASP A 143 17.89 4.01 -9.39
C ASP A 143 17.09 5.03 -8.56
N ALA A 144 17.17 4.95 -7.24
CA ALA A 144 16.39 5.80 -6.34
C ALA A 144 16.62 7.30 -6.57
N GLU A 145 17.84 7.72 -6.96
CA GLU A 145 18.16 9.12 -7.23
C GLU A 145 17.51 9.61 -8.52
N GLN A 146 17.57 8.82 -9.58
CA GLN A 146 16.98 9.14 -10.88
C GLN A 146 15.46 9.15 -10.78
N LEU A 147 14.91 8.13 -10.09
CA LEU A 147 13.48 8.01 -9.84
C LEU A 147 12.94 9.18 -9.02
N LEU A 148 13.66 9.60 -7.99
CA LEU A 148 13.30 10.78 -7.18
C LEU A 148 13.26 12.05 -8.01
N LYS A 149 14.25 12.29 -8.88
CA LYS A 149 14.28 13.46 -9.76
C LYS A 149 13.09 13.50 -10.73
N GLU A 150 12.74 12.37 -11.32
CA GLU A 150 11.62 12.28 -12.24
C GLU A 150 10.27 12.38 -11.51
N ALA A 151 10.15 11.76 -10.35
CA ALA A 151 8.95 11.84 -9.52
C ALA A 151 8.70 13.27 -9.03
N LEU A 152 9.73 14.03 -8.62
CA LEU A 152 9.60 15.44 -8.24
C LEU A 152 9.05 16.31 -9.38
N LYS A 153 9.49 16.07 -10.62
CA LYS A 153 8.93 16.78 -11.79
C LYS A 153 7.45 16.49 -11.96
N LYS A 154 7.04 15.26 -11.69
CA LYS A 154 5.63 14.84 -11.79
C LYS A 154 4.77 15.47 -10.69
N VAL A 155 5.26 15.49 -9.45
CA VAL A 155 4.54 16.13 -8.33
C VAL A 155 4.25 17.60 -8.65
N LEU A 156 5.23 18.33 -9.19
CA LEU A 156 5.05 19.73 -9.59
C LEU A 156 4.03 19.94 -10.73
N THR A 157 3.70 18.89 -11.46
CA THR A 157 2.72 18.95 -12.56
C THR A 157 1.28 18.68 -12.04
N PHE A 158 1.13 18.11 -10.84
CA PHE A 158 -0.17 17.80 -10.22
C PHE A 158 -0.64 18.87 -9.21
N LEU A 159 0.22 19.85 -8.89
CA LEU A 159 -0.10 21.05 -8.10
C LEU A 159 -0.63 22.17 -9.00
#